data_25e3e37c783ea4efec59f4b800d8a3f1
#
_entry.id   25e3e37c783ea4efec59f4b800d8a3f1
#
_cell.length_a   1.000
_cell.length_b   1.000
_cell.length_c   1.000
_cell.angle_alpha   90.00
_cell.angle_beta   90.00
_cell.angle_gamma   90.00
#
_symmetry.space_group_name_H-M   'P 1'
#
loop_
_entity.id
_entity.type
_entity.pdbx_description
1 polymer ?
#
loop_
_entity_poly.entity_id
_entity_poly.type
_entity_poly.pdbx_seq_one_letter_code
_entity_poly.pdbx_strand_id
1 'polypeptide(L)'
;MSLPPQPHRAREDRLVSYFRSGDAMRSRSVSDVVLSGTVDVPVPPARLTADWEREISSRLALEPGDVEPLPLARARARWPDYRHCVQAVSDWTRTLGLPEVLASSEVALMACRGARYHHDGAQYGGAAFCNLFLSEDKELDVHFPSTGQRIPLARGTVVIFDTGQPHAVIRRRSSGFDAADFAPGQDCTQVFLTWELPIEDAHVGRTLRIAFDIDAPTASQVDEEQVRMNGEPASVCPASGEWRRAG
;
A
#
# COMPACT_ATOMS: atom_id res chain seq x y z
N MET A 1 -40.50 34.72 10.19
CA MET A 1 -39.57 34.16 9.15
C MET A 1 -38.59 33.27 9.86
N SER A 2 -38.80 31.94 9.80
CA SER A 2 -37.88 30.95 10.36
C SER A 2 -36.77 30.66 9.35
N LEU A 3 -35.51 30.73 9.77
CA LEU A 3 -34.38 30.37 8.95
C LEU A 3 -34.45 28.87 8.63
N PRO A 4 -34.11 28.44 7.41
CA PRO A 4 -34.03 27.02 7.08
C PRO A 4 -32.94 26.34 7.90
N PRO A 5 -33.14 25.06 8.30
CA PRO A 5 -32.14 24.31 9.03
C PRO A 5 -30.85 24.20 8.17
N GLN A 6 -29.72 24.56 8.76
CA GLN A 6 -28.42 24.37 8.14
C GLN A 6 -28.22 22.86 7.90
N PRO A 7 -27.70 22.43 6.73
CA PRO A 7 -27.38 21.05 6.51
C PRO A 7 -26.32 20.65 7.55
N HIS A 8 -26.65 19.63 8.34
CA HIS A 8 -25.64 18.96 9.20
C HIS A 8 -24.48 18.54 8.30
N ARG A 9 -23.32 19.21 8.43
CA ARG A 9 -22.07 18.66 7.94
C ARG A 9 -21.97 17.25 8.54
N ALA A 10 -21.97 16.22 7.68
CA ALA A 10 -21.63 14.89 8.10
C ALA A 10 -20.31 15.01 8.90
N ARG A 11 -20.29 14.51 10.13
CA ARG A 11 -19.08 14.48 10.94
C ARG A 11 -18.13 13.58 10.17
N GLU A 12 -17.06 14.13 9.64
CA GLU A 12 -16.02 13.32 9.01
C GLU A 12 -15.54 12.31 10.06
N ASP A 13 -15.58 11.03 9.70
CA ASP A 13 -15.14 9.97 10.60
C ASP A 13 -13.66 10.16 10.91
N ARG A 14 -13.34 10.25 12.21
CA ARG A 14 -11.98 10.42 12.68
C ARG A 14 -11.28 9.06 12.71
N LEU A 15 -10.36 8.84 11.78
CA LEU A 15 -9.49 7.67 11.76
C LEU A 15 -8.20 7.96 12.54
N VAL A 16 -7.85 7.06 13.45
CA VAL A 16 -6.63 7.09 14.24
C VAL A 16 -5.94 5.73 14.12
N SER A 17 -4.69 5.73 13.71
CA SER A 17 -3.84 4.56 13.72
C SER A 17 -2.98 4.57 14.97
N TYR A 18 -2.92 3.44 15.67
CA TYR A 18 -2.04 3.20 16.81
C TYR A 18 -0.94 2.26 16.35
N PHE A 19 0.30 2.67 16.56
CA PHE A 19 1.48 1.97 16.06
C PHE A 19 2.58 1.91 17.11
N ARG A 20 3.46 0.93 16.98
CA ARG A 20 4.61 0.75 17.87
C ARG A 20 5.78 1.62 17.42
N SER A 21 6.32 2.41 18.36
CA SER A 21 7.54 3.20 18.19
C SER A 21 8.48 2.86 19.32
N GLY A 22 9.50 2.04 19.06
CA GLY A 22 10.32 1.43 20.10
C GLY A 22 9.46 0.59 21.06
N ASP A 23 9.56 0.86 22.36
CA ASP A 23 8.79 0.16 23.40
C ASP A 23 7.41 0.81 23.69
N ALA A 24 7.06 1.88 23.03
CA ALA A 24 5.83 2.63 23.27
C ALA A 24 4.83 2.51 22.12
N MET A 25 3.54 2.56 22.47
CA MET A 25 2.48 2.77 21.50
C MET A 25 2.25 4.26 21.31
N ARG A 26 2.15 4.70 20.05
CA ARG A 26 1.84 6.08 19.66
C ARG A 26 0.60 6.12 18.79
N SER A 27 0.03 7.30 18.64
CA SER A 27 -1.13 7.52 17.78
C SER A 27 -0.80 8.48 16.63
N ARG A 28 -1.45 8.28 15.50
CA ARG A 28 -1.31 9.15 14.33
C ARG A 28 -2.60 9.25 13.52
N SER A 29 -2.71 10.29 12.70
CA SER A 29 -3.75 10.33 11.68
C SER A 29 -3.47 9.31 10.57
N VAL A 30 -4.52 8.80 9.95
CA VAL A 30 -4.43 8.08 8.68
C VAL A 30 -4.42 9.12 7.55
N SER A 31 -3.44 9.02 6.66
CA SER A 31 -3.31 9.92 5.53
C SER A 31 -4.12 9.43 4.33
N ASP A 32 -4.69 10.36 3.57
CA ASP A 32 -5.32 10.13 2.27
C ASP A 32 -4.40 10.51 1.09
N VAL A 33 -3.19 10.95 1.39
CA VAL A 33 -2.21 11.34 0.36
C VAL A 33 -1.68 10.09 -0.35
N VAL A 34 -1.81 10.09 -1.67
CA VAL A 34 -1.21 9.09 -2.55
C VAL A 34 -0.31 9.79 -3.56
N LEU A 35 0.95 9.40 -3.60
CA LEU A 35 1.92 9.89 -4.56
C LEU A 35 2.17 8.81 -5.61
N SER A 36 2.14 9.15 -6.87
CA SER A 36 2.42 8.20 -7.94
C SER A 36 3.25 8.82 -9.06
N GLY A 37 3.97 7.98 -9.75
CA GLY A 37 4.78 8.35 -10.89
C GLY A 37 5.15 7.16 -11.76
N THR A 38 5.90 7.43 -12.80
CA THR A 38 6.49 6.39 -13.65
C THR A 38 7.98 6.64 -13.72
N VAL A 39 8.76 5.61 -13.48
CA VAL A 39 10.22 5.62 -13.60
C VAL A 39 10.66 4.63 -14.67
N ASP A 40 11.77 4.93 -15.33
CA ASP A 40 12.36 3.99 -16.29
C ASP A 40 13.10 2.89 -15.56
N VAL A 41 12.67 1.65 -15.77
CA VAL A 41 13.26 0.48 -15.13
C VAL A 41 13.53 -0.61 -16.18
N PRO A 42 14.67 -1.32 -16.05
CA PRO A 42 15.01 -2.38 -16.99
C PRO A 42 14.01 -3.53 -16.94
N VAL A 43 13.84 -4.21 -18.06
CA VAL A 43 13.03 -5.42 -18.15
C VAL A 43 13.71 -6.53 -17.34
N PRO A 44 13.00 -7.22 -16.43
CA PRO A 44 13.55 -8.38 -15.77
C PRO A 44 13.94 -9.46 -16.79
N PRO A 45 15.09 -10.15 -16.60
CA PRO A 45 15.49 -11.24 -17.50
C PRO A 45 14.43 -12.32 -17.62
N ALA A 46 14.20 -12.85 -18.82
CA ALA A 46 13.17 -13.88 -19.09
C ALA A 46 13.30 -15.14 -18.17
N ARG A 47 14.52 -15.49 -17.78
CA ARG A 47 14.75 -16.59 -16.82
C ARG A 47 14.24 -16.26 -15.43
N LEU A 48 14.33 -14.99 -15.02
CA LEU A 48 13.85 -14.55 -13.72
C LEU A 48 12.33 -14.48 -13.68
N THR A 49 11.70 -13.97 -14.72
CA THR A 49 10.22 -13.96 -14.83
C THR A 49 9.67 -15.38 -14.83
N ALA A 50 10.29 -16.31 -15.58
CA ALA A 50 9.90 -17.71 -15.55
C ALA A 50 10.11 -18.39 -14.17
N ASP A 51 11.13 -17.98 -13.41
CA ASP A 51 11.31 -18.43 -12.02
C ASP A 51 10.18 -17.90 -11.11
N TRP A 52 9.79 -16.63 -11.26
CA TRP A 52 8.65 -16.05 -10.52
C TRP A 52 7.34 -16.75 -10.85
N GLU A 53 7.04 -16.95 -12.13
CA GLU A 53 5.82 -17.64 -12.58
C GLU A 53 5.74 -19.07 -11.99
N ARG A 54 6.86 -19.78 -11.98
CA ARG A 54 6.94 -21.12 -11.38
C ARG A 54 6.73 -21.07 -9.86
N GLU A 55 7.37 -20.14 -9.16
CA GLU A 55 7.22 -19.97 -7.71
C GLU A 55 5.75 -19.65 -7.36
N ILE A 56 5.14 -18.71 -8.09
CA ILE A 56 3.75 -18.30 -7.91
C ILE A 56 2.78 -19.44 -8.17
N SER A 57 2.96 -20.18 -9.26
CA SER A 57 2.00 -21.23 -9.66
C SER A 57 2.14 -22.52 -8.86
N SER A 58 3.37 -22.90 -8.47
CA SER A 58 3.62 -24.23 -7.88
C SER A 58 3.80 -24.21 -6.37
N ARG A 59 4.33 -23.13 -5.80
CA ARG A 59 4.64 -23.05 -4.39
C ARG A 59 3.68 -22.17 -3.61
N LEU A 60 3.38 -20.97 -4.13
CA LEU A 60 2.46 -20.04 -3.46
C LEU A 60 1.00 -20.39 -3.75
N ALA A 61 0.72 -21.02 -4.90
CA ALA A 61 -0.66 -21.31 -5.37
C ALA A 61 -1.58 -20.08 -5.25
N LEU A 62 -1.06 -18.91 -5.68
CA LEU A 62 -1.65 -17.60 -5.44
C LEU A 62 -3.10 -17.52 -5.93
N GLU A 63 -4.03 -17.33 -5.02
CA GLU A 63 -5.44 -17.18 -5.34
C GLU A 63 -5.82 -15.71 -5.63
N PRO A 64 -6.99 -15.45 -6.25
CA PRO A 64 -7.49 -14.10 -6.43
C PRO A 64 -7.64 -13.34 -5.11
N GLY A 65 -6.91 -12.24 -4.98
CA GLY A 65 -6.91 -11.39 -3.79
C GLY A 65 -5.73 -11.60 -2.86
N ASP A 66 -4.83 -12.54 -3.17
CA ASP A 66 -3.65 -12.81 -2.36
C ASP A 66 -2.45 -11.92 -2.76
N VAL A 67 -1.67 -11.59 -1.74
CA VAL A 67 -0.38 -10.87 -1.87
C VAL A 67 0.66 -11.65 -1.06
N GLU A 68 1.72 -12.15 -1.73
CA GLU A 68 2.68 -13.04 -1.11
C GLU A 68 4.12 -12.65 -1.42
N PRO A 69 5.08 -12.89 -0.51
CA PRO A 69 6.48 -12.58 -0.73
C PRO A 69 7.17 -13.59 -1.68
N LEU A 70 8.03 -13.05 -2.53
CA LEU A 70 8.95 -13.80 -3.40
C LEU A 70 10.40 -13.71 -2.88
N PRO A 71 11.28 -14.67 -3.21
CA PRO A 71 12.69 -14.67 -2.77
C PRO A 71 13.49 -13.51 -3.38
N LEU A 72 13.56 -12.37 -2.72
CA LEU A 72 14.29 -11.17 -3.16
C LEU A 72 15.80 -11.46 -3.37
N ALA A 73 16.42 -12.25 -2.51
CA ALA A 73 17.85 -12.59 -2.63
C ALA A 73 18.16 -13.25 -3.98
N ARG A 74 17.26 -14.10 -4.48
CA ARG A 74 17.38 -14.74 -5.79
C ARG A 74 17.28 -13.72 -6.93
N ALA A 75 16.34 -12.76 -6.83
CA ALA A 75 16.21 -11.68 -7.80
C ALA A 75 17.49 -10.84 -7.86
N ARG A 76 18.02 -10.41 -6.71
CA ARG A 76 19.27 -9.64 -6.61
C ARG A 76 20.46 -10.37 -7.24
N ALA A 77 20.58 -11.68 -7.01
CA ALA A 77 21.67 -12.48 -7.54
C ALA A 77 21.60 -12.71 -9.06
N ARG A 78 20.41 -12.75 -9.63
CA ARG A 78 20.19 -13.10 -11.05
C ARG A 78 19.86 -11.92 -11.95
N TRP A 79 19.65 -10.74 -11.38
CA TRP A 79 19.32 -9.52 -12.10
C TRP A 79 20.27 -8.37 -11.71
N PRO A 80 21.40 -8.21 -12.39
CA PRO A 80 22.36 -7.13 -12.13
C PRO A 80 21.72 -5.75 -12.18
N ASP A 81 20.75 -5.56 -13.09
CA ASP A 81 20.04 -4.29 -13.28
C ASP A 81 19.03 -3.96 -12.17
N TYR A 82 18.83 -4.87 -11.19
CA TYR A 82 18.03 -4.57 -10.00
C TYR A 82 18.43 -3.23 -9.34
N ARG A 83 19.74 -2.91 -9.35
CA ARG A 83 20.25 -1.66 -8.80
C ARG A 83 19.71 -0.42 -9.52
N HIS A 84 19.48 -0.53 -10.83
CA HIS A 84 18.88 0.57 -11.61
C HIS A 84 17.42 0.81 -11.19
N CYS A 85 16.67 -0.24 -10.86
CA CYS A 85 15.33 -0.09 -10.30
C CYS A 85 15.35 0.71 -8.99
N VAL A 86 16.23 0.34 -8.05
CA VAL A 86 16.39 1.03 -6.78
C VAL A 86 16.81 2.49 -7.00
N GLN A 87 17.76 2.73 -7.89
CA GLN A 87 18.24 4.09 -8.20
C GLN A 87 17.13 4.95 -8.81
N ALA A 88 16.37 4.41 -9.77
CA ALA A 88 15.28 5.14 -10.41
C ALA A 88 14.20 5.57 -9.40
N VAL A 89 13.83 4.69 -8.47
CA VAL A 89 12.89 5.04 -7.39
C VAL A 89 13.51 6.06 -6.43
N SER A 90 14.80 5.90 -6.06
CA SER A 90 15.51 6.85 -5.19
C SER A 90 15.58 8.26 -5.81
N ASP A 91 15.83 8.34 -7.11
CA ASP A 91 15.85 9.62 -7.81
C ASP A 91 14.45 10.26 -7.85
N TRP A 92 13.42 9.46 -8.09
CA TRP A 92 12.04 9.93 -8.06
C TRP A 92 11.62 10.41 -6.66
N THR A 93 11.89 9.63 -5.60
CA THR A 93 11.56 10.03 -4.22
C THR A 93 12.27 11.32 -3.82
N ARG A 94 13.50 11.55 -4.30
CA ARG A 94 14.23 12.81 -4.08
C ARG A 94 13.49 14.00 -4.69
N THR A 95 12.86 13.84 -5.86
CA THR A 95 12.05 14.92 -6.47
C THR A 95 10.82 15.28 -5.65
N LEU A 96 10.33 14.35 -4.81
CA LEU A 96 9.20 14.55 -3.90
C LEU A 96 9.62 15.13 -2.54
N GLY A 97 10.90 15.44 -2.35
CA GLY A 97 11.43 15.90 -1.06
C GLY A 97 11.63 14.78 -0.04
N LEU A 98 11.79 13.53 -0.51
CA LEU A 98 12.07 12.34 0.28
C LEU A 98 13.51 11.82 -0.01
N PRO A 99 14.56 12.57 0.38
CA PRO A 99 15.93 12.17 0.13
C PRO A 99 16.29 10.95 0.98
N GLU A 100 17.08 10.03 0.39
CA GLU A 100 17.69 8.87 1.07
C GLU A 100 16.71 7.93 1.81
N VAL A 101 15.41 8.13 1.67
CA VAL A 101 14.38 7.39 2.42
C VAL A 101 14.43 5.88 2.15
N LEU A 102 14.82 5.45 0.96
CA LEU A 102 14.93 4.03 0.61
C LEU A 102 16.17 3.35 1.23
N ALA A 103 17.20 4.11 1.57
CA ALA A 103 18.44 3.56 2.12
C ALA A 103 18.26 3.01 3.54
N SER A 104 17.32 3.57 4.30
CA SER A 104 16.97 3.16 5.66
C SER A 104 15.73 2.23 5.71
N SER A 105 15.13 1.91 4.56
CA SER A 105 13.89 1.15 4.48
C SER A 105 14.13 -0.33 4.22
N GLU A 106 13.35 -1.17 4.86
CA GLU A 106 13.27 -2.58 4.48
C GLU A 106 12.64 -2.72 3.10
N VAL A 107 13.07 -3.74 2.36
CA VAL A 107 12.54 -3.99 1.02
C VAL A 107 12.19 -5.44 0.83
N ALA A 108 11.02 -5.71 0.29
CA ALA A 108 10.56 -7.03 -0.11
C ALA A 108 10.22 -7.08 -1.61
N LEU A 109 10.29 -8.28 -2.19
CA LEU A 109 9.75 -8.56 -3.51
C LEU A 109 8.44 -9.31 -3.30
N MET A 110 7.37 -8.82 -3.90
CA MET A 110 6.01 -9.31 -3.69
C MET A 110 5.38 -9.73 -5.01
N ALA A 111 4.43 -10.67 -4.91
CA ALA A 111 3.51 -11.00 -6.00
C ALA A 111 2.07 -10.85 -5.53
N CYS A 112 1.19 -10.29 -6.36
CA CYS A 112 -0.23 -10.24 -6.10
C CYS A 112 -1.06 -10.67 -7.30
N ARG A 113 -2.16 -11.36 -7.06
CA ARG A 113 -3.17 -11.70 -8.07
C ARG A 113 -4.47 -10.94 -7.79
N GLY A 114 -4.42 -9.61 -8.01
CA GLY A 114 -5.38 -8.73 -7.40
C GLY A 114 -5.17 -8.62 -5.88
N ALA A 115 -5.87 -7.70 -5.25
CA ALA A 115 -5.95 -7.61 -3.79
C ALA A 115 -7.34 -7.11 -3.41
N ARG A 116 -8.00 -7.78 -2.44
CA ARG A 116 -9.24 -7.29 -1.86
C ARG A 116 -8.99 -5.96 -1.16
N TYR A 117 -10.03 -5.18 -0.94
CA TYR A 117 -9.86 -3.98 -0.13
C TYR A 117 -9.45 -4.33 1.29
N HIS A 118 -8.38 -3.72 1.73
CA HIS A 118 -7.80 -3.87 3.06
C HIS A 118 -7.00 -2.61 3.44
N HIS A 119 -6.50 -2.57 4.64
CA HIS A 119 -5.43 -1.68 5.07
C HIS A 119 -4.39 -2.51 5.82
N ASP A 120 -3.15 -2.06 5.82
CA ASP A 120 -2.02 -2.73 6.48
C ASP A 120 -1.65 -2.09 7.82
N GLY A 121 -2.38 -1.05 8.22
CA GLY A 121 -2.08 -0.26 9.42
C GLY A 121 -2.15 -1.01 10.75
N ALA A 122 -2.71 -2.23 10.77
CA ALA A 122 -2.69 -3.10 11.94
C ALA A 122 -1.40 -3.96 12.04
N GLN A 123 -0.57 -3.95 11.01
CA GLN A 123 0.70 -4.70 10.97
C GLN A 123 1.89 -3.79 10.65
N TYR A 124 1.66 -2.74 9.90
CA TYR A 124 2.66 -1.78 9.41
C TYR A 124 2.29 -0.34 9.80
N GLY A 125 1.71 -0.16 10.98
CA GLY A 125 1.22 1.13 11.45
C GLY A 125 2.30 2.22 11.51
N GLY A 126 3.57 1.82 11.70
CA GLY A 126 4.75 2.70 11.71
C GLY A 126 5.35 3.00 10.34
N ALA A 127 4.74 2.52 9.23
CA ALA A 127 5.30 2.66 7.89
C ALA A 127 4.32 3.26 6.88
N ALA A 128 4.86 3.79 5.80
CA ALA A 128 4.18 3.98 4.52
C ALA A 128 4.82 3.04 3.50
N PHE A 129 4.05 2.57 2.53
CA PHE A 129 4.60 1.74 1.47
C PHE A 129 5.03 2.58 0.27
N CYS A 130 6.19 2.22 -0.30
CA CYS A 130 6.64 2.65 -1.62
C CYS A 130 6.73 1.41 -2.51
N ASN A 131 5.81 1.28 -3.46
CA ASN A 131 5.70 0.12 -4.35
C ASN A 131 6.18 0.46 -5.75
N LEU A 132 7.10 -0.33 -6.31
CA LEU A 132 7.54 -0.26 -7.70
C LEU A 132 7.10 -1.51 -8.45
N PHE A 133 6.23 -1.38 -9.44
CA PHE A 133 5.75 -2.49 -10.25
C PHE A 133 6.75 -2.87 -11.33
N LEU A 134 7.00 -4.19 -11.47
CA LEU A 134 7.98 -4.77 -12.39
C LEU A 134 7.34 -5.54 -13.56
N SER A 135 6.06 -5.86 -13.46
CA SER A 135 5.30 -6.56 -14.49
C SER A 135 4.80 -5.60 -15.57
N GLU A 136 4.58 -6.13 -16.76
CA GLU A 136 3.88 -5.42 -17.83
C GLU A 136 2.46 -5.02 -17.39
N ASP A 137 1.83 -4.12 -18.15
CA ASP A 137 0.42 -3.76 -17.96
C ASP A 137 -0.49 -4.98 -18.21
N LYS A 138 -1.21 -5.39 -17.17
CA LYS A 138 -2.16 -6.50 -17.18
C LYS A 138 -3.60 -6.03 -16.96
N GLU A 139 -3.87 -4.78 -17.28
CA GLU A 139 -5.16 -4.10 -17.09
C GLU A 139 -5.62 -4.11 -15.62
N LEU A 140 -4.68 -3.96 -14.69
CA LEU A 140 -4.93 -3.80 -13.27
C LEU A 140 -4.63 -2.39 -12.81
N ASP A 141 -5.39 -1.91 -11.84
CA ASP A 141 -5.17 -0.64 -11.16
C ASP A 141 -5.07 -0.88 -9.65
N VAL A 142 -4.21 -0.13 -8.96
CA VAL A 142 -4.41 0.08 -7.52
C VAL A 142 -5.47 1.16 -7.33
N HIS A 143 -6.46 0.86 -6.47
CA HIS A 143 -7.58 1.75 -6.19
C HIS A 143 -7.62 2.15 -4.72
N PHE A 144 -7.75 3.44 -4.47
CA PHE A 144 -7.89 4.05 -3.15
C PHE A 144 -9.32 4.59 -2.99
N PRO A 145 -10.22 3.87 -2.33
CA PRO A 145 -11.64 4.21 -2.31
C PRO A 145 -11.95 5.53 -1.59
N SER A 146 -11.13 5.91 -0.59
CA SER A 146 -11.30 7.16 0.16
C SER A 146 -11.16 8.41 -0.71
N THR A 147 -10.32 8.36 -1.75
CA THR A 147 -10.07 9.47 -2.68
C THR A 147 -10.67 9.22 -4.06
N GLY A 148 -11.10 7.99 -4.35
CA GLY A 148 -11.50 7.54 -5.68
C GLY A 148 -10.34 7.44 -6.67
N GLN A 149 -9.09 7.58 -6.21
CA GLN A 149 -7.91 7.56 -7.08
C GLN A 149 -7.64 6.15 -7.57
N ARG A 150 -7.35 6.02 -8.88
CA ARG A 150 -6.95 4.78 -9.55
C ARG A 150 -5.65 4.99 -10.29
N ILE A 151 -4.70 4.10 -10.08
CA ILE A 151 -3.37 4.18 -10.68
C ILE A 151 -3.13 2.90 -11.48
N PRO A 152 -2.97 2.99 -12.81
CA PRO A 152 -2.67 1.84 -13.65
C PRO A 152 -1.35 1.18 -13.26
N LEU A 153 -1.35 -0.15 -13.14
CA LEU A 153 -0.18 -0.94 -12.79
C LEU A 153 0.50 -1.45 -14.05
N ALA A 154 1.68 -0.89 -14.32
CA ALA A 154 2.57 -1.30 -15.38
C ALA A 154 4.01 -1.25 -14.89
N ARG A 155 4.94 -1.83 -15.63
CA ARG A 155 6.37 -1.74 -15.30
C ARG A 155 6.80 -0.28 -15.20
N GLY A 156 7.48 0.03 -14.09
CA GLY A 156 7.93 1.38 -13.76
C GLY A 156 6.88 2.24 -13.04
N THR A 157 5.63 1.81 -12.91
CA THR A 157 4.69 2.49 -12.02
C THR A 157 5.22 2.43 -10.59
N VAL A 158 5.31 3.59 -9.94
CA VAL A 158 5.70 3.72 -8.53
C VAL A 158 4.61 4.45 -7.76
N VAL A 159 4.30 3.97 -6.54
CA VAL A 159 3.25 4.52 -5.70
C VAL A 159 3.73 4.59 -4.25
N ILE A 160 3.51 5.73 -3.58
CA ILE A 160 3.70 5.88 -2.13
C ILE A 160 2.35 6.20 -1.49
N PHE A 161 2.02 5.49 -0.41
CA PHE A 161 0.78 5.69 0.34
C PHE A 161 0.92 5.24 1.79
N ASP A 162 0.03 5.72 2.64
CA ASP A 162 -0.06 5.33 4.04
C ASP A 162 -0.63 3.91 4.18
N THR A 163 0.05 3.03 4.92
CA THR A 163 -0.41 1.66 5.19
C THR A 163 -1.77 1.61 5.88
N GLY A 164 -2.15 2.65 6.61
CA GLY A 164 -3.49 2.79 7.20
C GLY A 164 -4.59 3.12 6.19
N GLN A 165 -4.24 3.50 4.95
CA GLN A 165 -5.22 3.87 3.93
C GLN A 165 -5.81 2.62 3.24
N PRO A 166 -7.16 2.51 3.12
CA PRO A 166 -7.79 1.44 2.37
C PRO A 166 -7.37 1.44 0.91
N HIS A 167 -6.99 0.27 0.41
CA HIS A 167 -6.62 0.10 -1.00
C HIS A 167 -6.93 -1.32 -1.49
N ALA A 168 -6.96 -1.49 -2.80
CA ALA A 168 -7.14 -2.76 -3.49
C ALA A 168 -6.42 -2.78 -4.82
N VAL A 169 -6.12 -3.97 -5.34
CA VAL A 169 -5.69 -4.16 -6.74
C VAL A 169 -6.83 -4.82 -7.49
N ILE A 170 -7.42 -4.10 -8.44
CA ILE A 170 -8.63 -4.49 -9.15
C ILE A 170 -8.45 -4.40 -10.65
N ARG A 171 -9.33 -5.02 -11.41
CA ARG A 171 -9.38 -4.83 -12.87
C ARG A 171 -9.68 -3.37 -13.21
N ARG A 172 -9.02 -2.84 -14.23
CA ARG A 172 -9.13 -1.43 -14.66
C ARG A 172 -10.57 -1.02 -14.96
N ARG A 173 -11.39 -1.93 -15.45
CA ARG A 173 -12.79 -1.68 -15.83
C ARG A 173 -13.81 -2.04 -14.76
N SER A 174 -13.38 -2.68 -13.67
CA SER A 174 -14.27 -3.08 -12.58
C SER A 174 -14.47 -1.93 -11.59
N SER A 175 -15.64 -1.88 -10.97
CA SER A 175 -15.96 -0.87 -9.94
C SER A 175 -15.38 -1.20 -8.56
N GLY A 176 -14.97 -2.46 -8.35
CA GLY A 176 -14.41 -2.98 -7.10
C GLY A 176 -13.70 -4.30 -7.33
N PHE A 177 -13.30 -4.97 -6.25
CA PHE A 177 -12.69 -6.29 -6.32
C PHE A 177 -13.77 -7.36 -6.52
N ASP A 178 -13.60 -8.18 -7.56
CA ASP A 178 -14.35 -9.41 -7.78
C ASP A 178 -13.37 -10.53 -8.13
N ALA A 179 -13.40 -11.65 -7.39
CA ALA A 179 -12.54 -12.80 -7.66
C ALA A 179 -12.77 -13.40 -9.05
N ALA A 180 -13.98 -13.26 -9.62
CA ALA A 180 -14.31 -13.72 -10.96
C ALA A 180 -13.52 -12.98 -12.06
N ASP A 181 -13.05 -11.77 -11.80
CA ASP A 181 -12.19 -10.99 -12.70
C ASP A 181 -10.79 -11.61 -12.88
N PHE A 182 -10.42 -12.59 -12.05
CA PHE A 182 -9.11 -13.24 -12.00
C PHE A 182 -9.21 -14.72 -12.34
N ALA A 183 -9.91 -15.05 -13.44
CA ALA A 183 -10.16 -16.43 -13.84
C ALA A 183 -8.85 -17.26 -14.01
N PRO A 184 -8.90 -18.57 -13.75
CA PRO A 184 -7.77 -19.47 -13.99
C PRO A 184 -7.25 -19.35 -15.43
N GLY A 185 -5.92 -19.35 -15.60
CA GLY A 185 -5.27 -19.23 -16.91
C GLY A 185 -5.12 -17.81 -17.44
N GLN A 186 -5.69 -16.80 -16.80
CA GLN A 186 -5.39 -15.41 -17.13
C GLN A 186 -4.13 -14.94 -16.42
N ASP A 187 -3.24 -14.28 -17.16
CA ASP A 187 -2.07 -13.63 -16.58
C ASP A 187 -2.46 -12.28 -15.96
N CYS A 188 -2.79 -12.31 -14.67
CA CYS A 188 -3.21 -11.17 -13.88
C CYS A 188 -2.29 -10.93 -12.68
N THR A 189 -1.15 -11.61 -12.62
CA THR A 189 -0.26 -11.48 -11.46
C THR A 189 0.72 -10.34 -11.67
N GLN A 190 0.76 -9.41 -10.73
CA GLN A 190 1.75 -8.35 -10.66
C GLN A 190 2.90 -8.77 -9.73
N VAL A 191 4.15 -8.46 -10.14
CA VAL A 191 5.34 -8.57 -9.29
C VAL A 191 5.85 -7.17 -9.05
N PHE A 192 6.17 -6.85 -7.79
CA PHE A 192 6.59 -5.52 -7.40
C PHE A 192 7.59 -5.55 -6.24
N LEU A 193 8.41 -4.51 -6.14
CA LEU A 193 9.19 -4.21 -4.95
C LEU A 193 8.36 -3.32 -4.03
N THR A 194 8.40 -3.58 -2.73
CA THR A 194 7.83 -2.72 -1.70
C THR A 194 8.91 -2.31 -0.71
N TRP A 195 8.98 -1.02 -0.37
CA TRP A 195 9.80 -0.47 0.70
C TRP A 195 8.91 0.03 1.82
N GLU A 196 9.31 -0.26 3.05
CA GLU A 196 8.66 0.24 4.26
C GLU A 196 9.33 1.56 4.67
N LEU A 197 8.70 2.67 4.30
CA LEU A 197 9.20 4.00 4.64
C LEU A 197 8.81 4.36 6.06
N PRO A 198 9.76 4.60 7.00
CA PRO A 198 9.41 4.98 8.36
C PRO A 198 8.62 6.30 8.38
N ILE A 199 7.39 6.29 8.88
CA ILE A 199 6.56 7.52 8.92
C ILE A 199 7.10 8.56 9.93
N GLU A 200 7.89 8.13 10.91
CA GLU A 200 8.55 9.02 11.87
C GLU A 200 9.74 9.78 11.26
N ASP A 201 10.19 9.39 10.04
CA ASP A 201 11.04 10.28 9.25
C ASP A 201 10.30 11.58 8.96
N ALA A 202 10.93 12.70 9.29
CA ALA A 202 10.30 14.02 9.20
C ALA A 202 9.90 14.41 7.76
N HIS A 203 10.58 13.87 6.74
CA HIS A 203 10.22 14.08 5.34
C HIS A 203 9.01 13.26 4.97
N VAL A 204 8.97 11.97 5.35
CA VAL A 204 7.85 11.05 5.09
C VAL A 204 6.59 11.56 5.77
N GLY A 205 6.62 11.80 7.08
CA GLY A 205 5.47 12.27 7.84
C GLY A 205 4.90 13.58 7.31
N ARG A 206 5.76 14.53 6.93
CA ARG A 206 5.35 15.81 6.35
C ARG A 206 4.74 15.65 4.97
N THR A 207 5.37 14.87 4.10
CA THR A 207 4.92 14.66 2.72
C THR A 207 3.57 13.96 2.67
N LEU A 208 3.35 12.98 3.56
CA LEU A 208 2.07 12.31 3.72
C LEU A 208 1.10 13.03 4.65
N ARG A 209 1.46 14.21 5.18
CA ARG A 209 0.61 15.02 6.08
C ARG A 209 0.13 14.27 7.32
N ILE A 210 0.98 13.41 7.88
CA ILE A 210 0.67 12.62 9.07
C ILE A 210 0.82 13.50 10.31
N ALA A 211 -0.21 13.57 11.13
CA ALA A 211 -0.17 14.18 12.46
C ALA A 211 0.05 13.10 13.52
N PHE A 212 1.04 13.29 14.39
CA PHE A 212 1.39 12.35 15.46
C PHE A 212 0.77 12.74 16.79
N ASP A 213 0.68 11.77 17.69
CA ASP A 213 0.24 11.89 19.09
C ASP A 213 -1.14 12.54 19.24
N ILE A 214 -2.02 12.29 18.26
CA ILE A 214 -3.37 12.86 18.20
C ILE A 214 -4.33 12.24 19.22
N ASP A 215 -3.97 11.10 19.83
CA ASP A 215 -4.71 10.42 20.90
C ASP A 215 -3.76 9.63 21.81
N ALA A 216 -2.87 10.34 22.49
CA ALA A 216 -1.89 9.77 23.42
C ALA A 216 -2.52 9.03 24.61
N PRO A 217 -3.66 9.46 25.20
CA PRO A 217 -4.31 8.72 26.29
C PRO A 217 -4.75 7.32 25.90
N THR A 218 -5.35 7.15 24.71
CA THR A 218 -5.76 5.83 24.22
C THR A 218 -4.54 5.02 23.79
N ALA A 219 -3.53 5.64 23.17
CA ALA A 219 -2.30 4.95 22.78
C ALA A 219 -1.63 4.23 23.95
N SER A 220 -1.62 4.84 25.14
CA SER A 220 -1.04 4.21 26.35
C SER A 220 -1.82 3.01 26.90
N GLN A 221 -3.00 2.70 26.35
CA GLN A 221 -3.89 1.63 26.80
C GLN A 221 -4.04 0.49 25.78
N VAL A 222 -3.50 0.66 24.57
CA VAL A 222 -3.54 -0.37 23.54
C VAL A 222 -2.22 -1.12 23.48
N ASP A 223 -2.30 -2.45 23.36
CA ASP A 223 -1.14 -3.35 23.35
C ASP A 223 -0.73 -3.75 21.92
N GLU A 224 -1.63 -3.60 20.96
CA GLU A 224 -1.45 -4.03 19.58
C GLU A 224 -1.70 -2.87 18.59
N GLU A 225 -0.99 -2.91 17.46
CA GLU A 225 -1.22 -1.98 16.36
C GLU A 225 -2.63 -2.14 15.81
N GLN A 226 -3.33 -1.04 15.60
CA GLN A 226 -4.70 -1.05 15.11
C GLN A 226 -5.11 0.29 14.53
N VAL A 227 -6.17 0.27 13.73
CA VAL A 227 -6.86 1.49 13.29
C VAL A 227 -8.22 1.57 14.00
N ARG A 228 -8.56 2.75 14.49
CA ARG A 228 -9.86 3.04 15.09
C ARG A 228 -10.59 4.14 14.33
N MET A 229 -11.89 3.99 14.23
CA MET A 229 -12.80 4.99 13.67
C MET A 229 -13.71 5.50 14.79
N ASN A 230 -13.62 6.80 15.09
CA ASN A 230 -14.39 7.43 16.18
C ASN A 230 -14.17 6.78 17.57
N GLY A 231 -12.96 6.24 17.82
CA GLY A 231 -12.59 5.57 19.07
C GLY A 231 -12.86 4.07 19.12
N GLU A 232 -13.59 3.50 18.15
CA GLU A 232 -13.88 2.06 18.08
C GLU A 232 -12.96 1.37 17.07
N PRO A 233 -12.56 0.10 17.31
CA PRO A 233 -11.79 -0.67 16.31
C PRO A 233 -12.47 -0.65 14.95
N ALA A 234 -11.68 -0.47 13.90
CA ALA A 234 -12.19 -0.37 12.54
C ALA A 234 -11.61 -1.44 11.64
N SER A 235 -12.38 -1.84 10.64
CA SER A 235 -11.98 -2.74 9.57
C SER A 235 -12.44 -2.18 8.22
N VAL A 236 -11.90 -2.73 7.13
CA VAL A 236 -12.27 -2.34 5.76
C VAL A 236 -13.17 -3.42 5.17
N CYS A 237 -14.25 -3.00 4.52
CA CYS A 237 -15.08 -3.90 3.74
C CYS A 237 -14.28 -4.44 2.54
N PRO A 238 -14.05 -5.77 2.42
CA PRO A 238 -13.21 -6.33 1.37
C PRO A 238 -13.79 -6.17 -0.05
N ALA A 239 -15.08 -5.86 -0.18
CA ALA A 239 -15.74 -5.66 -1.45
C ALA A 239 -15.78 -4.20 -1.92
N SER A 240 -15.96 -3.23 -0.98
CA SER A 240 -16.14 -1.81 -1.33
C SER A 240 -14.99 -0.90 -0.89
N GLY A 241 -14.18 -1.33 0.07
CA GLY A 241 -13.14 -0.49 0.67
C GLY A 241 -13.65 0.51 1.71
N GLU A 242 -14.93 0.48 2.04
CA GLU A 242 -15.51 1.35 3.06
C GLU A 242 -15.07 0.92 4.45
N TRP A 243 -14.80 1.91 5.28
CA TRP A 243 -14.55 1.68 6.71
C TRP A 243 -15.81 1.18 7.42
N ARG A 244 -15.63 0.21 8.30
CA ARG A 244 -16.67 -0.35 9.16
C ARG A 244 -16.15 -0.49 10.58
N ARG A 245 -17.03 -0.43 11.56
CA ARG A 245 -16.67 -0.87 12.90
C ARG A 245 -16.35 -2.36 12.87
N ALA A 246 -15.26 -2.75 13.50
CA ALA A 246 -14.97 -4.16 13.70
C ALA A 246 -16.02 -4.70 14.66
N GLY A 247 -16.81 -5.68 14.21
CA GLY A 247 -17.85 -6.33 14.99
C GLY A 247 -17.29 -7.29 16.04
#